data_cb50ea0c2143bd14de380c8a810643ce
#
_entry.id   cb50ea0c2143bd14de380c8a810643ce
#
_cell.length_a   1.000
_cell.length_b   1.000
_cell.length_c   1.000
_cell.angle_alpha   90.00
_cell.angle_beta   90.00
_cell.angle_gamma   90.00
#
_symmetry.space_group_name_H-M   'P 1'
#
loop_
_entity.id
_entity.type
_entity.pdbx_description
1 polymer ?
#
loop_
_entity_poly.entity_id
_entity_poly.type
_entity_poly.pdbx_seq_one_letter_code
_entity_poly.pdbx_strand_id
1 'polypeptide(L)'
;MKKIYHLTLLLVVILITNLLTAQNTANKNILPGSWLGKISTNGIDLRLVFNLKLNEKDSLIATLDSPDQGAKNIPLGAVIFEDKKLTIKAPALKAEYNGAITRDSTIDGTWTQRGAAFTVNLKKLKTPFSVNRPQEPKPPYPYTSEDVTFTNEKFNIKLTGTLTIPAGPGTFKTAIMITGSGPQNRNEELLGHKPFLIIADYLSRHGIAVLRYDDRGVASSQGNYAEATSANLATDAEAALIFLKSNPKINQNVIGFIGHSEGGLIAPIVAASNDSVGFIVSLAGPGVTGQQIIIRQSEDIGRLSGASEKDIKESAETNKKLYAILRKEKDNNKAEIKILSRYREILEKKKTPKEDIEKSVNHLKLTFGANTYTWFRFFIMTDPSTYWKKVICPVLALDGDKDLQVAANENLPAIEKALRSSGNNSIKTIDLPGLNHLFQHCKTGLPSEYGIIEETFSPEALKIIADWITAL
;
A
#
# COMPACT_ATOMS: atom_id res chain seq x y z
N MET A 1 -23.78 -71.64 -25.73
CA MET A 1 -23.73 -70.31 -26.34
C MET A 1 -24.14 -69.15 -25.41
N LYS A 2 -24.80 -69.31 -24.27
CA LYS A 2 -25.23 -68.21 -23.38
C LYS A 2 -24.13 -67.68 -22.42
N LYS A 3 -23.02 -68.40 -22.17
CA LYS A 3 -21.94 -67.97 -21.25
C LYS A 3 -20.90 -67.03 -21.90
N ILE A 4 -20.79 -66.99 -23.22
CA ILE A 4 -19.80 -66.17 -23.92
C ILE A 4 -20.26 -64.70 -24.03
N TYR A 5 -21.59 -64.47 -24.13
CA TYR A 5 -22.12 -63.09 -24.22
C TYR A 5 -22.03 -62.29 -22.94
N HIS A 6 -22.03 -62.95 -21.76
CA HIS A 6 -21.87 -62.24 -20.48
C HIS A 6 -20.44 -61.79 -20.21
N LEU A 7 -19.45 -62.52 -20.70
CA LEU A 7 -18.05 -62.15 -20.53
C LEU A 7 -17.60 -60.99 -21.42
N THR A 8 -18.12 -60.97 -22.68
CA THR A 8 -17.85 -59.84 -23.60
C THR A 8 -18.56 -58.57 -23.19
N LEU A 9 -19.77 -58.64 -22.63
CA LEU A 9 -20.47 -57.45 -22.12
C LEU A 9 -19.77 -56.84 -20.88
N LEU A 10 -19.23 -57.69 -19.97
CA LEU A 10 -18.50 -57.25 -18.78
C LEU A 10 -17.17 -56.58 -19.16
N LEU A 11 -16.43 -57.11 -20.12
CA LEU A 11 -15.19 -56.52 -20.65
C LEU A 11 -15.41 -55.18 -21.34
N VAL A 12 -16.50 -55.00 -22.08
CA VAL A 12 -16.86 -53.74 -22.72
C VAL A 12 -17.24 -52.66 -21.68
N VAL A 13 -17.98 -53.04 -20.63
CA VAL A 13 -18.35 -52.12 -19.54
C VAL A 13 -17.10 -51.70 -18.73
N ILE A 14 -16.17 -52.62 -18.46
CA ILE A 14 -14.92 -52.29 -17.76
C ILE A 14 -14.02 -51.40 -18.62
N LEU A 15 -13.96 -51.63 -19.95
CA LEU A 15 -13.22 -50.77 -20.88
C LEU A 15 -13.83 -49.38 -20.99
N ILE A 16 -15.14 -49.24 -21.01
CA ILE A 16 -15.83 -47.95 -21.07
C ILE A 16 -15.65 -47.18 -19.76
N THR A 17 -15.73 -47.83 -18.60
CA THR A 17 -15.50 -47.18 -17.29
C THR A 17 -14.05 -46.74 -17.14
N ASN A 18 -13.07 -47.52 -17.60
CA ASN A 18 -11.67 -47.14 -17.58
C ASN A 18 -11.35 -45.98 -18.57
N LEU A 19 -11.99 -45.92 -19.72
CA LEU A 19 -11.89 -44.81 -20.65
C LEU A 19 -12.51 -43.52 -20.10
N LEU A 20 -13.66 -43.59 -19.45
CA LEU A 20 -14.30 -42.45 -18.81
C LEU A 20 -13.51 -41.92 -17.61
N THR A 21 -12.95 -42.81 -16.78
CA THR A 21 -12.07 -42.43 -15.67
C THR A 21 -10.74 -41.84 -16.17
N ALA A 22 -10.15 -42.41 -17.20
CA ALA A 22 -8.92 -41.87 -17.83
C ALA A 22 -9.14 -40.51 -18.50
N GLN A 23 -10.28 -40.31 -19.12
CA GLN A 23 -10.64 -39.05 -19.76
C GLN A 23 -10.95 -37.94 -18.71
N ASN A 24 -11.59 -38.28 -17.59
CA ASN A 24 -11.80 -37.37 -16.48
C ASN A 24 -10.46 -37.01 -15.75
N THR A 25 -9.56 -37.98 -15.57
CA THR A 25 -8.24 -37.73 -14.98
C THR A 25 -7.35 -36.93 -15.92
N ALA A 26 -7.33 -37.18 -17.22
CA ALA A 26 -6.57 -36.43 -18.20
C ALA A 26 -7.05 -34.95 -18.26
N ASN A 27 -8.35 -34.71 -18.22
CA ASN A 27 -8.91 -33.35 -18.22
C ASN A 27 -8.63 -32.58 -16.93
N LYS A 28 -8.51 -33.24 -15.79
CA LYS A 28 -8.21 -32.60 -14.49
C LYS A 28 -6.75 -32.13 -14.41
N ASN A 29 -5.83 -32.81 -15.06
CA ASN A 29 -4.40 -32.50 -15.06
C ASN A 29 -4.04 -31.23 -15.84
N ILE A 30 -4.95 -30.69 -16.65
CA ILE A 30 -4.71 -29.41 -17.34
C ILE A 30 -4.98 -28.19 -16.44
N LEU A 31 -5.71 -28.34 -15.32
CA LEU A 31 -6.10 -27.25 -14.45
C LEU A 31 -4.99 -26.70 -13.53
N PRO A 32 -4.10 -27.54 -12.93
CA PRO A 32 -3.06 -26.99 -12.07
C PRO A 32 -2.22 -25.93 -12.74
N GLY A 33 -1.92 -24.86 -12.00
CA GLY A 33 -1.18 -23.69 -12.45
C GLY A 33 -1.95 -22.39 -12.18
N SER A 34 -1.38 -21.30 -12.65
CA SER A 34 -1.95 -19.95 -12.47
C SER A 34 -2.79 -19.56 -13.70
N TRP A 35 -3.97 -19.03 -13.46
CA TRP A 35 -4.92 -18.59 -14.46
C TRP A 35 -5.25 -17.12 -14.25
N LEU A 36 -4.98 -16.29 -15.24
CA LEU A 36 -5.20 -14.84 -15.20
C LEU A 36 -6.51 -14.48 -15.89
N GLY A 37 -7.37 -13.78 -15.19
CA GLY A 37 -8.54 -13.09 -15.72
C GLY A 37 -8.60 -11.65 -15.26
N LYS A 38 -9.61 -10.91 -15.72
CA LYS A 38 -9.84 -9.54 -15.26
C LYS A 38 -11.34 -9.26 -15.14
N ILE A 39 -11.70 -8.48 -14.13
CA ILE A 39 -13.00 -7.83 -14.01
C ILE A 39 -12.85 -6.45 -14.63
N SER A 40 -13.70 -6.12 -15.59
CA SER A 40 -13.77 -4.76 -16.16
C SER A 40 -15.07 -4.11 -15.73
N THR A 41 -15.00 -2.99 -15.02
CA THR A 41 -16.17 -2.23 -14.57
C THR A 41 -15.83 -0.74 -14.47
N ASN A 42 -16.71 0.12 -14.95
CA ASN A 42 -16.57 1.58 -14.91
C ASN A 42 -15.20 2.10 -15.39
N GLY A 43 -14.62 1.46 -16.43
CA GLY A 43 -13.32 1.84 -16.97
C GLY A 43 -12.11 1.35 -16.15
N ILE A 44 -12.32 0.59 -15.10
CA ILE A 44 -11.28 -0.02 -14.26
C ILE A 44 -11.18 -1.50 -14.59
N ASP A 45 -9.98 -1.97 -14.86
CA ASP A 45 -9.62 -3.38 -15.01
C ASP A 45 -8.96 -3.88 -13.73
N LEU A 46 -9.56 -4.87 -13.06
CA LEU A 46 -8.99 -5.54 -11.90
C LEU A 46 -8.55 -6.96 -12.27
N ARG A 47 -7.26 -7.24 -12.18
CA ARG A 47 -6.70 -8.57 -12.46
C ARG A 47 -7.03 -9.54 -11.33
N LEU A 48 -7.43 -10.73 -11.70
CA LEU A 48 -7.64 -11.88 -10.82
C LEU A 48 -6.75 -13.03 -11.25
N VAL A 49 -5.97 -13.58 -10.33
CA VAL A 49 -5.11 -14.74 -10.59
C VAL A 49 -5.58 -15.92 -9.74
N PHE A 50 -6.15 -16.91 -10.40
CA PHE A 50 -6.56 -18.15 -9.74
C PHE A 50 -5.39 -19.14 -9.78
N ASN A 51 -4.85 -19.50 -8.63
CA ASN A 51 -3.78 -20.47 -8.49
C ASN A 51 -4.37 -21.81 -8.08
N LEU A 52 -4.48 -22.73 -9.04
CA LEU A 52 -5.04 -24.08 -8.84
C LEU A 52 -3.91 -25.09 -8.61
N LYS A 53 -4.11 -26.00 -7.69
CA LYS A 53 -3.21 -27.12 -7.44
C LYS A 53 -3.96 -28.36 -6.97
N LEU A 54 -3.34 -29.52 -7.11
CA LEU A 54 -3.83 -30.75 -6.48
C LEU A 54 -3.27 -30.84 -5.05
N ASN A 55 -4.08 -31.24 -4.12
CA ASN A 55 -3.64 -31.59 -2.76
C ASN A 55 -3.19 -33.06 -2.69
N GLU A 56 -2.74 -33.50 -1.53
CA GLU A 56 -2.27 -34.89 -1.28
C GLU A 56 -3.34 -35.97 -1.54
N LYS A 57 -4.63 -35.59 -1.60
CA LYS A 57 -5.77 -36.47 -1.89
C LYS A 57 -6.25 -36.32 -3.33
N ASP A 58 -5.43 -35.75 -4.19
CA ASP A 58 -5.76 -35.55 -5.61
C ASP A 58 -7.00 -34.67 -5.85
N SER A 59 -7.34 -33.83 -4.88
CA SER A 59 -8.46 -32.88 -4.97
C SER A 59 -7.96 -31.50 -5.38
N LEU A 60 -8.68 -30.83 -6.27
CA LEU A 60 -8.39 -29.45 -6.67
C LEU A 60 -8.64 -28.50 -5.51
N ILE A 61 -7.65 -27.68 -5.23
CA ILE A 61 -7.72 -26.54 -4.31
C ILE A 61 -7.22 -25.29 -5.03
N ALA A 62 -7.68 -24.13 -4.60
CA ALA A 62 -7.29 -22.88 -5.22
C ALA A 62 -7.09 -21.76 -4.20
N THR A 63 -6.22 -20.83 -4.58
CA THR A 63 -6.13 -19.49 -3.99
C THR A 63 -6.36 -18.44 -5.06
N LEU A 64 -6.76 -17.25 -4.63
CA LEU A 64 -6.96 -16.09 -5.50
C LEU A 64 -5.99 -14.99 -5.11
N ASP A 65 -5.32 -14.42 -6.10
CA ASP A 65 -4.62 -13.15 -5.93
C ASP A 65 -5.39 -12.05 -6.66
N SER A 66 -5.44 -10.86 -6.08
CA SER A 66 -5.89 -9.63 -6.72
C SER A 66 -4.73 -8.64 -6.71
N PRO A 67 -3.84 -8.69 -7.72
CA PRO A 67 -2.60 -7.91 -7.72
C PRO A 67 -2.84 -6.41 -7.64
N ASP A 68 -3.90 -5.92 -8.30
CA ASP A 68 -4.25 -4.50 -8.35
C ASP A 68 -4.85 -3.98 -7.03
N GLN A 69 -5.16 -4.90 -6.11
CA GLN A 69 -5.63 -4.61 -4.75
C GLN A 69 -4.64 -5.05 -3.67
N GLY A 70 -3.42 -5.49 -4.08
CA GLY A 70 -2.39 -5.97 -3.17
C GLY A 70 -2.71 -7.27 -2.43
N ALA A 71 -3.81 -7.93 -2.76
CA ALA A 71 -4.24 -9.13 -2.08
C ALA A 71 -3.62 -10.38 -2.72
N LYS A 72 -3.02 -11.24 -1.89
CA LYS A 72 -2.37 -12.50 -2.31
C LYS A 72 -2.86 -13.67 -1.46
N ASN A 73 -2.86 -14.85 -2.08
CA ASN A 73 -3.15 -16.12 -1.43
C ASN A 73 -4.51 -16.16 -0.68
N ILE A 74 -5.52 -15.43 -1.16
CA ILE A 74 -6.87 -15.51 -0.60
C ILE A 74 -7.35 -16.95 -0.74
N PRO A 75 -7.63 -17.67 0.36
CA PRO A 75 -8.08 -19.06 0.27
C PRO A 75 -9.46 -19.11 -0.35
N LEU A 76 -9.61 -19.98 -1.34
CA LEU A 76 -10.90 -20.26 -1.96
C LEU A 76 -11.55 -21.51 -1.35
N GLY A 77 -12.85 -21.64 -1.49
CA GLY A 77 -13.62 -22.78 -1.03
C GLY A 77 -13.56 -23.97 -1.99
N ALA A 78 -14.69 -24.63 -2.18
CA ALA A 78 -14.78 -25.80 -3.06
C ALA A 78 -14.41 -25.45 -4.49
N VAL A 79 -13.57 -26.31 -5.10
CA VAL A 79 -13.23 -26.28 -6.52
C VAL A 79 -13.77 -27.56 -7.15
N ILE A 80 -14.75 -27.41 -8.02
CA ILE A 80 -15.46 -28.53 -8.68
C ILE A 80 -15.15 -28.47 -10.17
N PHE A 81 -14.75 -29.58 -10.75
CA PHE A 81 -14.50 -29.68 -12.18
C PHE A 81 -15.17 -30.94 -12.73
N GLU A 82 -16.22 -30.75 -13.53
CA GLU A 82 -17.02 -31.79 -14.14
C GLU A 82 -17.45 -31.38 -15.55
N ASP A 83 -17.40 -32.26 -16.51
CA ASP A 83 -17.83 -32.03 -17.90
C ASP A 83 -17.23 -30.73 -18.51
N LYS A 84 -15.94 -30.51 -18.32
CA LYS A 84 -15.20 -29.31 -18.74
C LYS A 84 -15.69 -28.00 -18.08
N LYS A 85 -16.56 -28.06 -17.09
CA LYS A 85 -17.03 -26.91 -16.31
C LYS A 85 -16.25 -26.79 -15.00
N LEU A 86 -15.76 -25.60 -14.73
CA LEU A 86 -15.05 -25.26 -13.51
C LEU A 86 -15.92 -24.35 -12.66
N THR A 87 -16.22 -24.79 -11.45
CA THR A 87 -16.86 -23.96 -10.42
C THR A 87 -15.90 -23.75 -9.27
N ILE A 88 -15.68 -22.51 -8.88
CA ILE A 88 -14.84 -22.15 -7.73
C ILE A 88 -15.65 -21.28 -6.79
N LYS A 89 -15.86 -21.76 -5.55
CA LYS A 89 -16.54 -20.98 -4.51
C LYS A 89 -15.56 -20.12 -3.74
N ALA A 90 -15.94 -18.88 -3.45
CA ALA A 90 -15.18 -17.93 -2.66
C ALA A 90 -16.05 -17.35 -1.52
N PRO A 91 -16.36 -18.15 -0.46
CA PRO A 91 -17.31 -17.76 0.58
C PRO A 91 -16.91 -16.48 1.33
N ALA A 92 -15.62 -16.32 1.63
CA ALA A 92 -15.07 -15.15 2.31
C ALA A 92 -15.32 -13.86 1.52
N LEU A 93 -15.38 -13.95 0.19
CA LEU A 93 -15.63 -12.82 -0.71
C LEU A 93 -17.12 -12.70 -1.08
N LYS A 94 -17.98 -13.62 -0.62
CA LYS A 94 -19.36 -13.78 -1.06
C LYS A 94 -19.46 -13.84 -2.58
N ALA A 95 -18.61 -14.71 -3.18
CA ALA A 95 -18.42 -14.79 -4.62
C ALA A 95 -18.30 -16.24 -5.11
N GLU A 96 -18.48 -16.42 -6.42
CA GLU A 96 -18.35 -17.69 -7.13
C GLU A 96 -17.88 -17.44 -8.56
N TYR A 97 -16.99 -18.29 -9.05
CA TYR A 97 -16.61 -18.35 -10.46
C TYR A 97 -17.20 -19.58 -11.11
N ASN A 98 -17.84 -19.41 -12.25
CA ASN A 98 -18.35 -20.49 -13.10
C ASN A 98 -17.83 -20.29 -14.52
N GLY A 99 -17.11 -21.28 -15.05
CA GLY A 99 -16.57 -21.21 -16.40
C GLY A 99 -16.46 -22.55 -17.07
N ALA A 100 -16.30 -22.56 -18.39
CA ALA A 100 -16.09 -23.74 -19.20
C ALA A 100 -14.74 -23.66 -19.93
N ILE A 101 -14.02 -24.79 -19.96
CA ILE A 101 -12.78 -24.88 -20.73
C ILE A 101 -13.17 -24.90 -22.22
N THR A 102 -12.68 -23.89 -22.93
CA THR A 102 -12.87 -23.74 -24.38
C THR A 102 -11.64 -24.20 -25.16
N ARG A 103 -10.45 -24.08 -24.55
CA ARG A 103 -9.18 -24.62 -25.07
C ARG A 103 -8.31 -24.99 -23.86
N ASP A 104 -7.25 -25.75 -24.03
CA ASP A 104 -6.35 -26.21 -22.96
C ASP A 104 -5.74 -25.09 -22.10
N SER A 105 -5.78 -23.85 -22.58
CA SER A 105 -5.24 -22.68 -21.91
C SER A 105 -6.25 -21.55 -21.70
N THR A 106 -7.55 -21.78 -21.94
CA THR A 106 -8.59 -20.77 -21.79
C THR A 106 -9.86 -21.34 -21.15
N ILE A 107 -10.42 -20.59 -20.21
CA ILE A 107 -11.71 -20.87 -19.56
C ILE A 107 -12.57 -19.63 -19.71
N ASP A 108 -13.66 -19.74 -20.44
CA ASP A 108 -14.62 -18.65 -20.57
C ASP A 108 -15.65 -18.75 -19.44
N GLY A 109 -15.83 -17.66 -18.69
CA GLY A 109 -16.64 -17.75 -17.48
C GLY A 109 -17.11 -16.42 -16.91
N THR A 110 -17.77 -16.54 -15.77
CA THR A 110 -18.41 -15.44 -15.05
C THR A 110 -18.01 -15.48 -13.58
N TRP A 111 -17.57 -14.36 -13.06
CA TRP A 111 -17.39 -14.09 -11.63
C TRP A 111 -18.64 -13.40 -11.10
N THR A 112 -19.31 -14.03 -10.16
CA THR A 112 -20.47 -13.43 -9.48
C THR A 112 -20.06 -13.06 -8.06
N GLN A 113 -20.24 -11.80 -7.67
CA GLN A 113 -19.90 -11.31 -6.33
C GLN A 113 -21.01 -10.42 -5.79
N ARG A 114 -21.55 -10.76 -4.64
CA ARG A 114 -22.63 -10.01 -3.97
C ARG A 114 -23.82 -9.69 -4.89
N GLY A 115 -24.14 -10.60 -5.81
CA GLY A 115 -25.24 -10.48 -6.78
C GLY A 115 -24.87 -9.77 -8.08
N ALA A 116 -23.72 -9.14 -8.20
CA ALA A 116 -23.22 -8.60 -9.45
C ALA A 116 -22.46 -9.68 -10.23
N ALA A 117 -22.68 -9.79 -11.56
CA ALA A 117 -22.01 -10.73 -12.44
C ALA A 117 -21.08 -10.01 -13.41
N PHE A 118 -19.85 -10.53 -13.55
CA PHE A 118 -18.81 -9.99 -14.42
C PHE A 118 -18.30 -11.09 -15.34
N THR A 119 -18.17 -10.83 -16.62
CA THR A 119 -17.46 -11.74 -17.52
C THR A 119 -15.99 -11.77 -17.16
N VAL A 120 -15.47 -12.96 -16.83
CA VAL A 120 -14.07 -13.17 -16.47
C VAL A 120 -13.55 -14.38 -17.22
N ASN A 121 -12.89 -14.15 -18.35
CA ASN A 121 -12.25 -15.19 -19.12
C ASN A 121 -10.84 -15.40 -18.60
N LEU A 122 -10.51 -16.66 -18.24
CA LEU A 122 -9.23 -17.01 -17.67
C LEU A 122 -8.27 -17.53 -18.75
N LYS A 123 -7.04 -17.07 -18.72
CA LYS A 123 -5.94 -17.57 -19.56
C LYS A 123 -4.89 -18.21 -18.68
N LYS A 124 -4.50 -19.45 -18.99
CA LYS A 124 -3.45 -20.15 -18.28
C LYS A 124 -2.09 -19.49 -18.53
N LEU A 125 -1.37 -19.20 -17.45
CA LEU A 125 -0.04 -18.64 -17.50
C LEU A 125 1.01 -19.76 -17.67
N LYS A 126 2.05 -19.50 -18.44
CA LYS A 126 3.18 -20.43 -18.60
C LYS A 126 4.08 -20.46 -17.37
N THR A 127 4.13 -19.35 -16.65
CA THR A 127 4.88 -19.16 -15.40
C THR A 127 3.94 -18.57 -14.34
N PRO A 128 4.21 -18.75 -13.06
CA PRO A 128 3.44 -18.06 -12.01
C PRO A 128 3.34 -16.56 -12.29
N PHE A 129 2.19 -15.98 -11.95
CA PHE A 129 1.97 -14.55 -12.14
C PHE A 129 2.97 -13.76 -11.27
N SER A 130 3.62 -12.81 -11.89
CA SER A 130 4.40 -11.78 -11.19
C SER A 130 4.07 -10.42 -11.79
N VAL A 131 3.94 -9.42 -10.94
CA VAL A 131 3.83 -8.04 -11.43
C VAL A 131 5.18 -7.63 -11.98
N ASN A 132 5.20 -7.03 -13.18
CA ASN A 132 6.43 -6.52 -13.74
C ASN A 132 6.86 -5.26 -12.97
N ARG A 133 8.05 -5.31 -12.36
CA ARG A 133 8.66 -4.21 -11.62
C ARG A 133 10.10 -4.03 -12.11
N PRO A 134 10.28 -3.40 -13.28
CA PRO A 134 11.59 -3.39 -13.98
C PRO A 134 12.66 -2.62 -13.21
N GLN A 135 12.29 -1.74 -12.30
CA GLN A 135 13.22 -0.94 -11.50
C GLN A 135 13.77 -1.69 -10.27
N GLU A 136 13.21 -2.85 -9.90
CA GLU A 136 13.73 -3.58 -8.73
C GLU A 136 15.18 -4.00 -8.95
N PRO A 137 16.11 -3.59 -8.07
CA PRO A 137 17.52 -3.89 -8.21
C PRO A 137 17.77 -5.38 -7.99
N LYS A 138 18.76 -5.91 -8.75
CA LYS A 138 19.17 -7.31 -8.68
C LYS A 138 20.65 -7.41 -8.28
N PRO A 139 21.03 -8.38 -7.44
CA PRO A 139 22.42 -8.61 -7.11
C PRO A 139 23.22 -9.09 -8.36
N PRO A 140 24.55 -8.88 -8.40
CA PRO A 140 25.36 -8.29 -7.34
C PRO A 140 25.22 -6.76 -7.29
N TYR A 141 25.17 -6.20 -6.06
CA TYR A 141 25.11 -4.75 -5.86
C TYR A 141 26.53 -4.14 -5.82
N PRO A 142 26.74 -2.92 -6.36
CA PRO A 142 28.03 -2.21 -6.27
C PRO A 142 28.22 -1.47 -4.93
N TYR A 143 27.48 -1.84 -3.90
CA TYR A 143 27.50 -1.28 -2.55
C TYR A 143 27.29 -2.41 -1.54
N THR A 144 27.61 -2.20 -0.28
CA THR A 144 27.30 -3.15 0.79
C THR A 144 25.84 -3.00 1.20
N SER A 145 25.20 -4.11 1.53
CA SER A 145 23.84 -4.14 2.04
C SER A 145 23.79 -5.11 3.21
N GLU A 146 23.54 -4.60 4.40
CA GLU A 146 23.57 -5.37 5.64
C GLU A 146 22.33 -5.13 6.48
N ASP A 147 21.81 -6.17 7.10
CA ASP A 147 20.74 -6.03 8.08
C ASP A 147 21.31 -5.52 9.40
N VAL A 148 20.65 -4.53 9.96
CA VAL A 148 21.05 -3.87 11.21
C VAL A 148 19.89 -3.87 12.20
N THR A 149 20.24 -3.77 13.48
CA THR A 149 19.27 -3.61 14.57
C THR A 149 19.72 -2.47 15.46
N PHE A 150 18.80 -1.60 15.84
CA PHE A 150 19.03 -0.48 16.76
C PHE A 150 17.90 -0.38 17.77
N THR A 151 18.14 0.30 18.89
CA THR A 151 17.17 0.40 19.99
C THR A 151 16.58 1.80 20.06
N ASN A 152 15.26 1.88 20.12
CA ASN A 152 14.58 3.06 20.60
C ASN A 152 14.49 2.98 22.12
N GLU A 153 15.39 3.66 22.83
CA GLU A 153 15.50 3.64 24.28
C GLU A 153 14.26 4.20 24.98
N LYS A 154 13.54 5.13 24.33
CA LYS A 154 12.34 5.75 24.91
C LYS A 154 11.20 4.76 25.12
N PHE A 155 11.10 3.77 24.24
CA PHE A 155 10.08 2.70 24.29
C PHE A 155 10.67 1.33 24.64
N ASN A 156 11.99 1.24 24.77
CA ASN A 156 12.73 -0.02 25.00
C ASN A 156 12.36 -1.09 23.97
N ILE A 157 12.35 -0.73 22.70
CA ILE A 157 12.06 -1.63 21.58
C ILE A 157 13.23 -1.68 20.59
N LYS A 158 13.45 -2.84 20.00
CA LYS A 158 14.44 -3.04 18.94
C LYS A 158 13.76 -2.89 17.58
N LEU A 159 14.38 -2.08 16.73
CA LEU A 159 13.97 -1.86 15.36
C LEU A 159 15.00 -2.48 14.42
N THR A 160 14.55 -3.10 13.36
CA THR A 160 15.38 -3.80 12.39
C THR A 160 15.29 -3.12 11.04
N GLY A 161 16.42 -2.99 10.36
CA GLY A 161 16.51 -2.31 9.09
C GLY A 161 17.56 -2.92 8.18
N THR A 162 17.74 -2.32 7.02
CA THR A 162 18.85 -2.59 6.10
C THR A 162 19.60 -1.29 5.84
N LEU A 163 20.91 -1.31 6.11
CA LEU A 163 21.83 -0.23 5.82
C LEU A 163 22.58 -0.55 4.54
N THR A 164 22.47 0.34 3.53
CA THR A 164 23.27 0.26 2.31
C THR A 164 24.34 1.33 2.36
N ILE A 165 25.61 0.93 2.10
CA ILE A 165 26.77 1.82 2.14
C ILE A 165 27.49 1.73 0.79
N PRO A 166 27.73 2.86 0.10
CA PRO A 166 28.48 2.90 -1.14
C PRO A 166 29.88 2.28 -1.01
N ALA A 167 30.42 1.75 -2.09
CA ALA A 167 31.79 1.28 -2.13
C ALA A 167 32.77 2.47 -2.14
N GLY A 168 33.94 2.27 -1.56
CA GLY A 168 35.03 3.25 -1.58
C GLY A 168 35.49 3.70 -0.20
N PRO A 169 36.54 4.53 -0.16
CA PRO A 169 37.09 5.10 1.08
C PRO A 169 36.27 6.30 1.58
N GLY A 170 36.44 6.62 2.86
CA GLY A 170 35.84 7.80 3.50
C GLY A 170 34.50 7.54 4.16
N THR A 171 33.83 8.62 4.48
CA THR A 171 32.52 8.63 5.12
C THR A 171 31.45 9.13 4.14
N PHE A 172 30.23 8.61 4.26
CA PHE A 172 29.15 8.88 3.32
C PHE A 172 28.06 9.74 3.96
N LYS A 173 27.55 10.73 3.23
CA LYS A 173 26.27 11.37 3.50
C LYS A 173 25.21 10.28 3.60
N THR A 174 24.25 10.41 4.52
CA THR A 174 23.35 9.29 4.79
C THR A 174 21.91 9.77 4.91
N ALA A 175 21.02 9.04 4.26
CA ALA A 175 19.57 9.23 4.37
C ALA A 175 18.94 8.12 5.22
N ILE A 176 18.02 8.49 6.11
CA ILE A 176 17.14 7.58 6.83
C ILE A 176 15.77 7.70 6.17
N MET A 177 15.23 6.56 5.72
CA MET A 177 13.91 6.51 5.09
C MET A 177 12.82 6.40 6.16
N ILE A 178 11.79 7.25 6.07
CA ILE A 178 10.63 7.25 6.97
C ILE A 178 9.37 7.00 6.14
N THR A 179 8.67 5.92 6.43
CA THR A 179 7.49 5.44 5.72
C THR A 179 6.27 6.36 5.86
N GLY A 180 5.34 6.23 4.94
CA GLY A 180 4.01 6.83 5.02
C GLY A 180 3.11 6.16 6.06
N SER A 181 1.84 6.57 6.11
CA SER A 181 0.88 6.08 7.09
C SER A 181 0.52 4.60 6.90
N GLY A 182 0.30 3.93 8.02
CA GLY A 182 0.05 2.48 8.10
C GLY A 182 1.32 1.69 8.44
N PRO A 183 1.17 0.45 8.92
CA PRO A 183 2.29 -0.41 9.30
C PRO A 183 3.05 -0.87 8.04
N GLN A 184 4.24 -0.35 7.82
CA GLN A 184 5.06 -0.55 6.62
C GLN A 184 6.34 -1.31 6.93
N ASN A 185 6.75 -2.19 6.00
CA ASN A 185 8.10 -2.74 6.05
C ASN A 185 9.12 -1.72 5.48
N ARG A 186 10.40 -1.99 5.67
CA ARG A 186 11.53 -1.16 5.24
C ARG A 186 11.56 -0.80 3.76
N ASN A 187 10.79 -1.45 2.92
CA ASN A 187 10.68 -1.18 1.50
C ASN A 187 9.49 -0.27 1.16
N GLU A 188 8.64 0.07 2.15
CA GLU A 188 7.34 0.69 1.93
C GLU A 188 6.53 -0.08 0.88
N GLU A 189 6.44 -1.40 1.06
CA GLU A 189 5.87 -2.28 0.05
C GLU A 189 4.35 -2.11 -0.07
N LEU A 190 3.91 -1.59 -1.21
CA LEU A 190 2.52 -1.36 -1.53
C LEU A 190 2.19 -1.86 -2.94
N LEU A 191 1.16 -2.72 -3.09
CA LEU A 191 0.69 -3.21 -4.39
C LEU A 191 1.81 -3.87 -5.25
N GLY A 192 2.80 -4.47 -4.59
CA GLY A 192 3.96 -5.08 -5.22
C GLY A 192 5.05 -4.08 -5.65
N HIS A 193 4.90 -2.80 -5.36
CA HIS A 193 5.98 -1.81 -5.46
C HIS A 193 6.82 -1.78 -4.19
N LYS A 194 8.10 -1.44 -4.33
CA LYS A 194 9.06 -1.28 -3.22
C LYS A 194 9.83 0.04 -3.40
N PRO A 195 9.15 1.19 -3.26
CA PRO A 195 9.75 2.48 -3.57
C PRO A 195 11.04 2.74 -2.78
N PHE A 196 11.07 2.44 -1.49
CA PHE A 196 12.25 2.66 -0.67
C PHE A 196 13.45 1.77 -1.06
N LEU A 197 13.20 0.57 -1.57
CA LEU A 197 14.27 -0.27 -2.12
C LEU A 197 14.91 0.39 -3.34
N ILE A 198 14.10 0.99 -4.21
CA ILE A 198 14.56 1.65 -5.44
C ILE A 198 15.31 2.94 -5.13
N ILE A 199 14.76 3.76 -4.23
CA ILE A 199 15.43 4.99 -3.76
C ILE A 199 16.78 4.64 -3.14
N ALA A 200 16.84 3.63 -2.27
CA ALA A 200 18.07 3.22 -1.62
C ALA A 200 19.13 2.69 -2.60
N ASP A 201 18.74 1.87 -3.58
CA ASP A 201 19.65 1.40 -4.62
C ASP A 201 20.20 2.58 -5.43
N TYR A 202 19.32 3.48 -5.87
CA TYR A 202 19.73 4.64 -6.65
C TYR A 202 20.70 5.53 -5.88
N LEU A 203 20.38 5.90 -4.66
CA LEU A 203 21.21 6.76 -3.82
C LEU A 203 22.55 6.09 -3.49
N SER A 204 22.56 4.79 -3.18
CA SER A 204 23.80 4.06 -2.87
C SER A 204 24.75 3.98 -4.07
N ARG A 205 24.22 3.87 -5.29
CA ARG A 205 25.01 3.97 -6.53
C ARG A 205 25.56 5.37 -6.78
N HIS A 206 24.96 6.40 -6.17
CA HIS A 206 25.39 7.81 -6.29
C HIS A 206 26.15 8.32 -5.06
N GLY A 207 26.71 7.42 -4.25
CA GLY A 207 27.61 7.80 -3.16
C GLY A 207 26.90 8.24 -1.86
N ILE A 208 25.62 7.93 -1.68
CA ILE A 208 24.82 8.26 -0.50
C ILE A 208 24.43 6.97 0.20
N ALA A 209 24.77 6.82 1.47
CA ALA A 209 24.32 5.67 2.27
C ALA A 209 22.85 5.81 2.66
N VAL A 210 22.15 4.68 2.81
CA VAL A 210 20.72 4.70 3.14
C VAL A 210 20.38 3.66 4.20
N LEU A 211 19.70 4.10 5.26
CA LEU A 211 19.05 3.24 6.23
C LEU A 211 17.54 3.20 5.96
N ARG A 212 17.03 2.00 5.71
CA ARG A 212 15.60 1.68 5.65
C ARG A 212 15.29 0.77 6.82
N TYR A 213 14.23 1.01 7.57
CA TYR A 213 13.85 0.17 8.71
C TYR A 213 12.37 -0.20 8.69
N ASP A 214 12.05 -1.36 9.28
CA ASP A 214 10.67 -1.79 9.46
C ASP A 214 10.03 -0.98 10.59
N ASP A 215 8.82 -0.49 10.39
CA ASP A 215 8.09 0.21 11.45
C ASP A 215 7.94 -0.65 12.70
N ARG A 216 7.75 -0.01 13.84
CA ARG A 216 7.48 -0.74 15.10
C ARG A 216 6.33 -1.73 14.95
N GLY A 217 6.54 -2.97 15.38
CA GLY A 217 5.56 -4.06 15.29
C GLY A 217 5.37 -4.64 13.89
N VAL A 218 6.23 -4.27 12.94
CA VAL A 218 6.22 -4.80 11.56
C VAL A 218 7.44 -5.65 11.30
N ALA A 219 7.26 -6.74 10.55
CA ALA A 219 8.31 -7.69 10.16
C ALA A 219 9.18 -8.11 11.35
N SER A 220 10.43 -7.65 11.43
CA SER A 220 11.36 -8.02 12.51
C SER A 220 11.49 -6.94 13.60
N SER A 221 10.81 -5.81 13.48
CA SER A 221 10.82 -4.74 14.48
C SER A 221 9.86 -5.04 15.62
N GLN A 222 10.29 -4.76 16.86
CA GLN A 222 9.46 -4.86 18.04
C GLN A 222 8.51 -3.69 18.21
N GLY A 223 7.57 -3.80 19.14
CA GLY A 223 6.62 -2.75 19.48
C GLY A 223 5.22 -2.99 18.95
N ASN A 224 4.37 -1.95 19.02
CA ASN A 224 2.99 -2.00 18.57
C ASN A 224 2.67 -0.74 17.74
N TYR A 225 2.47 -0.93 16.45
CA TYR A 225 2.11 0.17 15.53
C TYR A 225 0.71 0.74 15.83
N ALA A 226 -0.25 -0.12 16.16
CA ALA A 226 -1.64 0.28 16.36
C ALA A 226 -1.85 1.28 17.51
N GLU A 227 -0.91 1.35 18.45
CA GLU A 227 -0.94 2.30 19.57
C GLU A 227 -0.09 3.57 19.30
N ALA A 228 0.61 3.61 18.17
CA ALA A 228 1.54 4.69 17.86
C ALA A 228 0.84 5.89 17.22
N THR A 229 1.38 7.07 17.50
CA THR A 229 1.11 8.32 16.77
C THR A 229 2.35 8.70 15.96
N SER A 230 2.22 9.66 15.04
CA SER A 230 3.38 10.19 14.31
C SER A 230 4.48 10.71 15.26
N ALA A 231 4.11 11.21 16.45
CA ALA A 231 5.09 11.61 17.47
C ALA A 231 5.82 10.42 18.11
N ASN A 232 5.18 9.26 18.21
CA ASN A 232 5.86 8.03 18.66
C ASN A 232 6.79 7.50 17.57
N LEU A 233 6.35 7.52 16.31
CA LEU A 233 7.18 7.12 15.15
C LEU A 233 8.39 8.06 14.96
N ALA A 234 8.25 9.34 15.30
CA ALA A 234 9.37 10.27 15.30
C ALA A 234 10.50 9.84 16.26
N THR A 235 10.17 9.18 17.37
CA THR A 235 11.20 8.64 18.27
C THR A 235 11.95 7.44 17.68
N ASP A 236 11.33 6.69 16.76
CA ASP A 236 11.99 5.60 16.03
C ASP A 236 12.97 6.16 15.01
N ALA A 237 12.57 7.20 14.29
CA ALA A 237 13.45 7.91 13.36
C ALA A 237 14.62 8.58 14.06
N GLU A 238 14.40 9.15 15.26
CA GLU A 238 15.48 9.70 16.08
C GLU A 238 16.45 8.63 16.58
N ALA A 239 15.95 7.46 16.98
CA ALA A 239 16.79 6.32 17.36
C ALA A 239 17.65 5.82 16.19
N ALA A 240 17.12 5.82 14.96
CA ALA A 240 17.87 5.51 13.75
C ALA A 240 18.99 6.53 13.50
N LEU A 241 18.74 7.83 13.72
CA LEU A 241 19.74 8.88 13.64
C LEU A 241 20.87 8.67 14.65
N ILE A 242 20.52 8.38 15.91
CA ILE A 242 21.50 8.11 16.98
C ILE A 242 22.35 6.89 16.63
N PHE A 243 21.73 5.80 16.16
CA PHE A 243 22.44 4.60 15.73
C PHE A 243 23.48 4.90 14.63
N LEU A 244 23.11 5.65 13.60
CA LEU A 244 24.01 5.95 12.49
C LEU A 244 25.20 6.81 12.91
N LYS A 245 25.07 7.67 13.93
CA LYS A 245 26.17 8.48 14.45
C LYS A 245 27.32 7.66 15.05
N SER A 246 27.07 6.41 15.43
CA SER A 246 28.11 5.50 15.92
C SER A 246 28.85 4.75 14.80
N ASN A 247 28.38 4.81 13.57
CA ASN A 247 28.97 4.07 12.46
C ASN A 247 30.13 4.85 11.82
N PRO A 248 31.35 4.29 11.79
CA PRO A 248 32.53 5.00 11.28
C PRO A 248 32.53 5.28 9.76
N LYS A 249 31.65 4.63 9.01
CA LYS A 249 31.48 4.86 7.57
C LYS A 249 30.49 5.99 7.25
N ILE A 250 29.84 6.56 8.26
CA ILE A 250 28.83 7.59 8.09
C ILE A 250 29.41 8.97 8.41
N ASN A 251 29.14 9.93 7.53
CA ASN A 251 29.44 11.34 7.80
C ASN A 251 28.42 11.88 8.83
N GLN A 252 28.85 11.97 10.07
CA GLN A 252 27.99 12.35 11.20
C GLN A 252 27.37 13.75 11.08
N ASN A 253 27.92 14.61 10.25
CA ASN A 253 27.45 15.99 10.04
C ASN A 253 26.35 16.05 8.96
N VAL A 254 26.19 15.00 8.13
CA VAL A 254 25.24 15.00 7.01
C VAL A 254 24.42 13.70 7.04
N ILE A 255 23.70 13.52 8.13
CA ILE A 255 22.67 12.48 8.26
C ILE A 255 21.32 13.20 8.23
N GLY A 256 20.44 12.82 7.29
CA GLY A 256 19.12 13.43 7.16
C GLY A 256 18.01 12.41 6.93
N PHE A 257 16.82 12.92 6.77
CA PHE A 257 15.63 12.11 6.56
C PHE A 257 15.09 12.25 5.14
N ILE A 258 14.61 11.15 4.59
CA ILE A 258 13.71 11.13 3.42
C ILE A 258 12.39 10.55 3.92
N GLY A 259 11.37 11.39 4.06
CA GLY A 259 10.06 10.97 4.56
C GLY A 259 8.99 11.05 3.47
N HIS A 260 8.26 9.95 3.26
CA HIS A 260 7.15 9.92 2.33
C HIS A 260 5.82 10.10 3.07
N SER A 261 4.92 10.93 2.52
CA SER A 261 3.58 11.14 3.07
C SER A 261 3.65 11.49 4.58
N GLU A 262 3.11 10.68 5.48
CA GLU A 262 3.25 10.88 6.94
C GLU A 262 4.71 10.96 7.38
N GLY A 263 5.63 10.25 6.73
CA GLY A 263 7.07 10.37 6.97
C GLY A 263 7.59 11.78 6.76
N GLY A 264 6.98 12.53 5.81
CA GLY A 264 7.24 13.96 5.60
C GLY A 264 6.72 14.86 6.73
N LEU A 265 5.83 14.38 7.61
CA LEU A 265 5.48 15.02 8.87
C LEU A 265 6.39 14.56 10.01
N ILE A 266 6.79 13.30 10.04
CA ILE A 266 7.63 12.72 11.09
C ILE A 266 9.03 13.37 11.07
N ALA A 267 9.62 13.57 9.91
CA ALA A 267 10.94 14.19 9.76
C ALA A 267 11.04 15.58 10.41
N PRO A 268 10.15 16.54 10.14
CA PRO A 268 10.18 17.84 10.82
C PRO A 268 9.84 17.75 12.31
N ILE A 269 9.07 16.75 12.78
CA ILE A 269 8.85 16.54 14.23
C ILE A 269 10.21 16.26 14.91
N VAL A 270 11.06 15.40 14.35
CA VAL A 270 12.39 15.14 14.88
C VAL A 270 13.27 16.38 14.79
N ALA A 271 13.37 16.99 13.61
CA ALA A 271 14.24 18.13 13.36
C ALA A 271 13.86 19.39 14.17
N ALA A 272 12.58 19.50 14.57
CA ALA A 272 12.13 20.61 15.42
C ALA A 272 12.70 20.61 16.84
N SER A 273 13.32 19.50 17.27
CA SER A 273 13.91 19.32 18.60
C SER A 273 15.31 18.72 18.58
N ASN A 274 15.87 18.45 17.39
CA ASN A 274 17.17 17.82 17.24
C ASN A 274 17.97 18.48 16.10
N ASP A 275 18.84 19.41 16.47
CA ASP A 275 19.67 20.19 15.54
C ASP A 275 20.73 19.33 14.81
N SER A 276 20.86 18.06 15.16
CA SER A 276 21.77 17.12 14.50
C SER A 276 21.21 16.55 13.19
N VAL A 277 19.98 16.87 12.83
CA VAL A 277 19.41 16.51 11.53
C VAL A 277 20.08 17.35 10.45
N GLY A 278 20.83 16.69 9.55
CA GLY A 278 21.63 17.37 8.52
C GLY A 278 20.80 17.88 7.35
N PHE A 279 19.68 17.22 7.00
CA PHE A 279 18.77 17.64 5.93
C PHE A 279 17.42 16.90 6.02
N ILE A 280 16.42 17.43 5.31
CA ILE A 280 15.14 16.75 5.10
C ILE A 280 14.81 16.75 3.60
N VAL A 281 14.42 15.57 3.08
CA VAL A 281 13.69 15.43 1.82
C VAL A 281 12.26 15.00 2.16
N SER A 282 11.31 15.87 1.89
CA SER A 282 9.88 15.61 2.09
C SER A 282 9.26 15.18 0.76
N LEU A 283 8.81 13.95 0.68
CA LEU A 283 8.14 13.36 -0.49
C LEU A 283 6.63 13.35 -0.23
N ALA A 284 5.87 14.19 -0.92
CA ALA A 284 4.43 14.33 -0.74
C ALA A 284 4.04 14.53 0.74
N GLY A 285 4.84 15.31 1.48
CA GLY A 285 4.67 15.50 2.92
C GLY A 285 3.69 16.61 3.29
N PRO A 286 3.05 16.50 4.48
CA PRO A 286 2.10 17.48 4.99
C PRO A 286 2.69 18.87 5.22
N GLY A 287 2.06 19.89 4.62
CA GLY A 287 2.31 21.32 4.89
C GLY A 287 1.13 22.00 5.60
N VAL A 288 -0.08 21.45 5.41
CA VAL A 288 -1.31 21.93 6.07
C VAL A 288 -1.81 20.88 7.08
N THR A 289 -2.84 21.23 7.86
CA THR A 289 -3.34 20.32 8.91
C THR A 289 -3.87 19.02 8.34
N GLY A 290 -3.69 17.90 9.07
CA GLY A 290 -4.20 16.59 8.65
C GLY A 290 -5.71 16.60 8.36
N GLN A 291 -6.50 17.42 9.06
CA GLN A 291 -7.92 17.60 8.72
C GLN A 291 -8.13 18.18 7.32
N GLN A 292 -7.35 19.21 6.94
CA GLN A 292 -7.44 19.81 5.60
C GLN A 292 -7.05 18.78 4.53
N ILE A 293 -5.96 18.04 4.76
CA ILE A 293 -5.50 16.98 3.85
C ILE A 293 -6.60 15.94 3.62
N ILE A 294 -7.17 15.34 4.67
CA ILE A 294 -8.17 14.28 4.52
C ILE A 294 -9.47 14.79 3.85
N ILE A 295 -9.87 16.03 4.12
CA ILE A 295 -11.04 16.62 3.44
C ILE A 295 -10.72 16.81 1.96
N ARG A 296 -9.59 17.42 1.62
CA ARG A 296 -9.17 17.67 0.25
C ARG A 296 -8.99 16.38 -0.55
N GLN A 297 -8.32 15.39 0.03
CA GLN A 297 -8.17 14.04 -0.54
C GLN A 297 -9.54 13.42 -0.89
N SER A 298 -10.49 13.50 0.04
CA SER A 298 -11.84 12.95 -0.18
C SER A 298 -12.58 13.69 -1.30
N GLU A 299 -12.41 15.01 -1.40
CA GLU A 299 -13.01 15.84 -2.45
C GLU A 299 -12.43 15.52 -3.82
N ASP A 300 -11.09 15.48 -3.94
CA ASP A 300 -10.42 15.26 -5.23
C ASP A 300 -10.63 13.83 -5.75
N ILE A 301 -10.48 12.82 -4.89
CA ILE A 301 -10.78 11.43 -5.26
C ILE A 301 -12.27 11.27 -5.62
N GLY A 302 -13.16 11.88 -4.85
CA GLY A 302 -14.61 11.85 -5.11
C GLY A 302 -14.95 12.43 -6.48
N ARG A 303 -14.40 13.60 -6.80
CA ARG A 303 -14.61 14.31 -8.07
C ARG A 303 -14.15 13.47 -9.27
N LEU A 304 -12.94 12.92 -9.21
CA LEU A 304 -12.40 12.06 -10.27
C LEU A 304 -13.09 10.70 -10.35
N SER A 305 -13.70 10.25 -9.26
CA SER A 305 -14.52 9.04 -9.24
C SER A 305 -15.96 9.27 -9.71
N GLY A 306 -16.33 10.50 -10.13
CA GLY A 306 -17.64 10.82 -10.68
C GLY A 306 -18.70 11.22 -9.65
N ALA A 307 -18.33 11.52 -8.42
CA ALA A 307 -19.27 12.06 -7.43
C ALA A 307 -19.72 13.49 -7.81
N SER A 308 -20.97 13.83 -7.50
CA SER A 308 -21.48 15.19 -7.73
C SER A 308 -20.86 16.18 -6.75
N GLU A 309 -20.69 17.46 -7.16
CA GLU A 309 -20.18 18.51 -6.28
C GLU A 309 -21.06 18.69 -5.01
N LYS A 310 -22.35 18.37 -5.13
CA LYS A 310 -23.25 18.35 -3.96
C LYS A 310 -22.86 17.25 -2.98
N ASP A 311 -22.64 16.04 -3.45
CA ASP A 311 -22.28 14.90 -2.58
C ASP A 311 -20.89 15.10 -1.95
N ILE A 312 -19.95 15.65 -2.71
CA ILE A 312 -18.62 16.03 -2.24
C ILE A 312 -18.71 17.01 -1.08
N LYS A 313 -19.45 18.12 -1.25
CA LYS A 313 -19.64 19.13 -0.22
C LYS A 313 -20.36 18.57 1.03
N GLU A 314 -21.39 17.75 0.83
CA GLU A 314 -22.10 17.11 1.93
C GLU A 314 -21.20 16.12 2.69
N SER A 315 -20.34 15.39 2.01
CA SER A 315 -19.33 14.51 2.60
C SER A 315 -18.32 15.30 3.44
N ALA A 316 -17.77 16.38 2.90
CA ALA A 316 -16.85 17.25 3.62
C ALA A 316 -17.46 17.83 4.91
N GLU A 317 -18.72 18.32 4.85
CA GLU A 317 -19.42 18.81 6.02
C GLU A 317 -19.74 17.72 7.05
N THR A 318 -20.01 16.50 6.58
CA THR A 318 -20.19 15.34 7.45
C THR A 318 -18.88 15.02 8.17
N ASN A 319 -17.78 14.92 7.45
CA ASN A 319 -16.46 14.65 8.01
C ASN A 319 -16.05 15.71 9.05
N LYS A 320 -16.25 16.99 8.78
CA LYS A 320 -15.99 18.08 9.74
C LYS A 320 -16.75 17.87 11.07
N LYS A 321 -18.01 17.44 11.00
CA LYS A 321 -18.84 17.18 12.19
C LYS A 321 -18.31 15.96 12.97
N LEU A 322 -17.91 14.90 12.29
CA LEU A 322 -17.38 13.70 12.95
C LEU A 322 -15.98 13.98 13.56
N TYR A 323 -15.12 14.71 12.87
CA TYR A 323 -13.80 15.10 13.39
C TYR A 323 -13.91 16.05 14.60
N ALA A 324 -14.93 16.91 14.64
CA ALA A 324 -15.19 17.75 15.81
C ALA A 324 -15.52 16.92 17.08
N ILE A 325 -16.19 15.78 16.93
CA ILE A 325 -16.42 14.83 18.02
C ILE A 325 -15.10 14.21 18.47
N LEU A 326 -14.30 13.72 17.53
CA LEU A 326 -13.02 13.09 17.83
C LEU A 326 -12.05 14.04 18.53
N ARG A 327 -12.05 15.32 18.19
CA ARG A 327 -11.24 16.34 18.87
C ARG A 327 -11.67 16.59 20.32
N LYS A 328 -12.96 16.54 20.62
CA LYS A 328 -13.50 16.84 21.95
C LYS A 328 -13.49 15.63 22.89
N GLU A 329 -13.78 14.44 22.37
CA GLU A 329 -13.85 13.21 23.16
C GLU A 329 -12.49 12.50 23.16
N LYS A 330 -11.84 12.45 24.33
CA LYS A 330 -10.49 11.86 24.47
C LYS A 330 -10.50 10.33 24.56
N ASP A 331 -11.59 9.76 25.08
CA ASP A 331 -11.78 8.32 25.16
C ASP A 331 -12.19 7.78 23.78
N ASN A 332 -11.39 6.89 23.21
CA ASN A 332 -11.60 6.37 21.86
C ASN A 332 -12.89 5.56 21.72
N ASN A 333 -13.28 4.78 22.75
CA ASN A 333 -14.51 4.00 22.70
C ASN A 333 -15.75 4.91 22.77
N LYS A 334 -15.70 5.94 23.64
CA LYS A 334 -16.77 6.94 23.69
C LYS A 334 -16.84 7.78 22.42
N ALA A 335 -15.68 8.10 21.82
CA ALA A 335 -15.61 8.79 20.54
C ALA A 335 -16.25 7.96 19.43
N GLU A 336 -15.97 6.66 19.36
CA GLU A 336 -16.58 5.75 18.40
C GLU A 336 -18.10 5.74 18.52
N ILE A 337 -18.63 5.53 19.72
CA ILE A 337 -20.07 5.51 19.96
C ILE A 337 -20.71 6.82 19.49
N LYS A 338 -20.15 7.98 19.86
CA LYS A 338 -20.67 9.30 19.48
C LYS A 338 -20.59 9.55 17.97
N ILE A 339 -19.51 9.14 17.34
CA ILE A 339 -19.30 9.27 15.89
C ILE A 339 -20.31 8.42 15.13
N LEU A 340 -20.47 7.14 15.48
CA LEU A 340 -21.43 6.24 14.83
C LEU A 340 -22.87 6.70 15.03
N SER A 341 -23.24 7.17 16.25
CA SER A 341 -24.56 7.75 16.52
C SER A 341 -24.78 9.01 15.67
N ARG A 342 -23.80 9.92 15.62
CA ARG A 342 -23.92 11.16 14.84
C ARG A 342 -24.01 10.88 13.34
N TYR A 343 -23.26 9.91 12.84
CA TYR A 343 -23.32 9.53 11.44
C TYR A 343 -24.68 8.95 11.07
N ARG A 344 -25.24 8.08 11.93
CA ARG A 344 -26.60 7.56 11.81
C ARG A 344 -27.64 8.68 11.73
N GLU A 345 -27.63 9.64 12.66
CA GLU A 345 -28.52 10.79 12.65
C GLU A 345 -28.45 11.61 11.34
N ILE A 346 -27.25 11.77 10.80
CA ILE A 346 -27.04 12.48 9.53
C ILE A 346 -27.71 11.72 8.38
N LEU A 347 -27.56 10.39 8.32
CA LEU A 347 -28.17 9.55 7.29
C LEU A 347 -29.70 9.49 7.41
N GLU A 348 -30.24 9.42 8.63
CA GLU A 348 -31.67 9.48 8.91
C GLU A 348 -32.30 10.82 8.44
N LYS A 349 -31.63 11.94 8.71
CA LYS A 349 -32.06 13.27 8.22
C LYS A 349 -32.05 13.36 6.70
N LYS A 350 -31.17 12.62 6.04
CA LYS A 350 -31.13 12.48 4.59
C LYS A 350 -32.21 11.52 4.03
N LYS A 351 -33.03 10.94 4.91
CA LYS A 351 -34.03 9.92 4.54
C LYS A 351 -33.43 8.70 3.85
N THR A 352 -32.20 8.32 4.20
CA THR A 352 -31.53 7.11 3.70
C THR A 352 -32.30 5.88 4.17
N PRO A 353 -32.52 4.86 3.33
CA PRO A 353 -33.15 3.61 3.74
C PRO A 353 -32.44 2.96 4.93
N LYS A 354 -33.21 2.38 5.87
CA LYS A 354 -32.67 1.82 7.12
C LYS A 354 -31.56 0.77 6.88
N GLU A 355 -31.73 -0.09 5.89
CA GLU A 355 -30.74 -1.10 5.52
C GLU A 355 -29.41 -0.46 5.09
N ASP A 356 -29.46 0.62 4.31
CA ASP A 356 -28.27 1.33 3.84
C ASP A 356 -27.59 2.12 4.94
N ILE A 357 -28.38 2.65 5.94
CA ILE A 357 -27.83 3.25 7.15
C ILE A 357 -27.00 2.22 7.91
N GLU A 358 -27.53 1.03 8.17
CA GLU A 358 -26.80 -0.02 8.89
C GLU A 358 -25.53 -0.47 8.15
N LYS A 359 -25.61 -0.63 6.82
CA LYS A 359 -24.43 -0.94 6.00
C LYS A 359 -23.35 0.15 6.10
N SER A 360 -23.75 1.42 6.01
CA SER A 360 -22.84 2.56 6.05
C SER A 360 -22.21 2.73 7.43
N VAL A 361 -22.98 2.61 8.51
CA VAL A 361 -22.49 2.70 9.89
C VAL A 361 -21.53 1.55 10.20
N ASN A 362 -21.86 0.31 9.78
CA ASN A 362 -20.96 -0.83 9.95
C ASN A 362 -19.68 -0.67 9.12
N HIS A 363 -19.78 -0.13 7.92
CA HIS A 363 -18.60 0.16 7.09
C HIS A 363 -17.69 1.19 7.77
N LEU A 364 -18.27 2.29 8.28
CA LEU A 364 -17.52 3.31 9.03
C LEU A 364 -16.81 2.70 10.24
N LYS A 365 -17.51 1.84 11.02
CA LYS A 365 -16.94 1.15 12.17
C LYS A 365 -15.77 0.24 11.80
N LEU A 366 -15.87 -0.50 10.70
CA LEU A 366 -14.83 -1.41 10.23
C LEU A 366 -13.60 -0.66 9.69
N THR A 367 -13.84 0.45 8.99
CA THR A 367 -12.78 1.26 8.39
C THR A 367 -12.13 2.18 9.42
N PHE A 368 -12.92 2.66 10.38
CA PHE A 368 -12.55 3.71 11.33
C PHE A 368 -13.05 3.36 12.73
N GLY A 369 -12.45 2.35 13.36
CA GLY A 369 -12.77 1.95 14.73
C GLY A 369 -11.89 2.62 15.79
N ALA A 370 -12.22 2.40 17.05
CA ALA A 370 -11.52 3.00 18.21
C ALA A 370 -10.00 2.80 18.21
N ASN A 371 -9.51 1.68 17.63
CA ASN A 371 -8.08 1.37 17.54
C ASN A 371 -7.30 2.35 16.66
N THR A 372 -7.94 2.93 15.64
CA THR A 372 -7.30 3.89 14.73
C THR A 372 -7.38 5.34 15.23
N TYR A 373 -8.25 5.62 16.22
CA TYR A 373 -8.49 6.99 16.67
C TYR A 373 -7.32 7.64 17.39
N THR A 374 -6.42 6.88 18.00
CA THR A 374 -5.22 7.44 18.65
C THR A 374 -4.33 8.13 17.61
N TRP A 375 -3.95 7.42 16.56
CA TRP A 375 -3.19 7.96 15.45
C TRP A 375 -3.98 9.06 14.71
N PHE A 376 -5.22 8.76 14.32
CA PHE A 376 -6.01 9.67 13.48
C PHE A 376 -6.31 11.00 14.16
N ARG A 377 -6.63 10.97 15.49
CA ARG A 377 -6.79 12.17 16.28
C ARG A 377 -5.52 13.03 16.27
N PHE A 378 -4.37 12.41 16.47
CA PHE A 378 -3.09 13.12 16.40
C PHE A 378 -2.92 13.76 15.03
N PHE A 379 -3.10 13.00 13.97
CA PHE A 379 -2.91 13.46 12.60
C PHE A 379 -3.83 14.63 12.22
N ILE A 380 -5.16 14.52 12.45
CA ILE A 380 -6.10 15.59 12.09
C ILE A 380 -5.94 16.85 12.91
N MET A 381 -5.39 16.76 14.12
CA MET A 381 -5.17 17.91 15.02
C MET A 381 -3.82 18.55 14.82
N THR A 382 -2.89 17.87 14.18
CA THR A 382 -1.52 18.38 13.98
C THR A 382 -1.51 19.48 12.92
N ASP A 383 -0.91 20.62 13.28
CA ASP A 383 -0.52 21.65 12.34
C ASP A 383 0.98 21.49 12.07
N PRO A 384 1.39 20.98 10.89
CA PRO A 384 2.78 20.75 10.53
C PRO A 384 3.63 22.03 10.60
N SER A 385 3.02 23.19 10.39
CA SER A 385 3.73 24.48 10.43
C SER A 385 4.40 24.74 11.78
N THR A 386 3.87 24.15 12.88
CA THR A 386 4.47 24.28 14.22
C THR A 386 5.83 23.58 14.34
N TYR A 387 6.06 22.55 13.53
CA TYR A 387 7.34 21.85 13.43
C TYR A 387 8.22 22.47 12.36
N TRP A 388 7.71 22.70 11.16
CA TRP A 388 8.45 23.30 10.05
C TRP A 388 9.12 24.64 10.43
N LYS A 389 8.45 25.46 11.23
CA LYS A 389 9.01 26.72 11.74
C LYS A 389 10.26 26.55 12.63
N LYS A 390 10.52 25.35 13.13
CA LYS A 390 11.67 25.05 14.00
C LYS A 390 12.78 24.32 13.26
N VAL A 391 12.58 23.93 12.02
CA VAL A 391 13.58 23.22 11.22
C VAL A 391 14.62 24.23 10.73
N ILE A 392 15.89 23.98 11.07
CA ILE A 392 17.03 24.83 10.70
C ILE A 392 17.89 24.23 9.58
N CYS A 393 17.81 22.91 9.36
CA CYS A 393 18.57 22.24 8.30
C CYS A 393 17.99 22.53 6.90
N PRO A 394 18.77 22.29 5.81
CA PRO A 394 18.28 22.35 4.46
C PRO A 394 17.10 21.41 4.20
N VAL A 395 16.13 21.87 3.41
CA VAL A 395 14.91 21.10 3.05
C VAL A 395 14.71 21.06 1.54
N LEU A 396 14.45 19.88 1.02
CA LEU A 396 13.90 19.65 -0.30
C LEU A 396 12.49 19.08 -0.14
N ALA A 397 11.47 19.76 -0.66
CA ALA A 397 10.11 19.27 -0.67
C ALA A 397 9.65 19.00 -2.10
N LEU A 398 9.30 17.75 -2.39
CA LEU A 398 8.83 17.27 -3.68
C LEU A 398 7.40 16.76 -3.56
N ASP A 399 6.60 16.99 -4.60
CA ASP A 399 5.27 16.41 -4.71
C ASP A 399 4.89 16.25 -6.18
N GLY A 400 3.89 15.43 -6.48
CA GLY A 400 3.34 15.28 -7.83
C GLY A 400 2.12 16.18 -8.05
N ASP A 401 2.00 16.80 -9.23
CA ASP A 401 0.84 17.64 -9.58
C ASP A 401 -0.48 16.86 -9.65
N LYS A 402 -0.39 15.52 -9.76
CA LYS A 402 -1.52 14.59 -9.72
C LYS A 402 -1.66 13.84 -8.40
N ASP A 403 -1.00 14.32 -7.35
CA ASP A 403 -1.22 13.78 -6.01
C ASP A 403 -2.60 14.17 -5.49
N LEU A 404 -3.47 13.16 -5.33
CA LEU A 404 -4.83 13.32 -4.81
C LEU A 404 -4.91 13.05 -3.30
N GLN A 405 -3.80 12.64 -2.67
CA GLN A 405 -3.77 12.34 -1.24
C GLN A 405 -3.22 13.52 -0.44
N VAL A 406 -2.11 14.10 -0.89
CA VAL A 406 -1.48 15.29 -0.29
C VAL A 406 -1.26 16.31 -1.40
N ALA A 407 -2.26 17.13 -1.67
CA ALA A 407 -2.25 18.01 -2.84
C ALA A 407 -1.05 18.97 -2.86
N ALA A 408 -0.20 18.88 -3.88
CA ALA A 408 1.03 19.65 -4.05
C ALA A 408 0.80 21.16 -3.91
N ASN A 409 -0.26 21.66 -4.55
CA ASN A 409 -0.59 23.10 -4.59
C ASN A 409 -1.00 23.70 -3.23
N GLU A 410 -1.30 22.88 -2.22
CA GLU A 410 -1.58 23.34 -0.86
C GLU A 410 -0.38 23.10 0.06
N ASN A 411 0.28 21.94 -0.05
CA ASN A 411 1.27 21.50 0.91
C ASN A 411 2.67 22.11 0.64
N LEU A 412 3.15 22.14 -0.60
CA LEU A 412 4.46 22.73 -0.93
C LEU A 412 4.55 24.20 -0.53
N PRO A 413 3.58 25.09 -0.90
CA PRO A 413 3.62 26.49 -0.47
C PRO A 413 3.52 26.68 1.05
N ALA A 414 2.77 25.79 1.74
CA ALA A 414 2.63 25.85 3.18
C ALA A 414 3.94 25.50 3.91
N ILE A 415 4.66 24.47 3.45
CA ILE A 415 5.99 24.11 3.95
C ILE A 415 6.98 25.27 3.74
N GLU A 416 7.06 25.79 2.52
CA GLU A 416 7.96 26.90 2.20
C GLU A 416 7.66 28.15 3.06
N LYS A 417 6.39 28.51 3.17
CA LYS A 417 5.96 29.64 4.01
C LYS A 417 6.35 29.46 5.46
N ALA A 418 6.17 28.25 6.02
CA ALA A 418 6.49 27.98 7.41
C ALA A 418 7.99 28.12 7.67
N LEU A 419 8.84 27.52 6.82
CA LEU A 419 10.29 27.60 6.92
C LEU A 419 10.82 29.04 6.77
N ARG A 420 10.40 29.74 5.71
CA ARG A 420 10.83 31.13 5.47
C ARG A 420 10.39 32.09 6.59
N SER A 421 9.19 31.88 7.15
CA SER A 421 8.67 32.72 8.23
C SER A 421 9.51 32.66 9.52
N SER A 422 10.31 31.61 9.70
CA SER A 422 11.23 31.43 10.83
C SER A 422 12.70 31.66 10.46
N GLY A 423 12.98 32.14 9.24
CA GLY A 423 14.32 32.50 8.79
C GLY A 423 15.08 31.38 8.07
N ASN A 424 14.51 30.17 7.92
CA ASN A 424 15.14 29.13 7.13
C ASN A 424 14.91 29.39 5.63
N ASN A 425 15.94 29.83 4.94
CA ASN A 425 15.91 30.09 3.49
C ASN A 425 16.53 28.94 2.67
N SER A 426 17.05 27.90 3.31
CA SER A 426 17.61 26.71 2.66
C SER A 426 16.49 25.71 2.31
N ILE A 427 15.51 26.18 1.57
CA ILE A 427 14.34 25.43 1.11
C ILE A 427 14.25 25.44 -0.41
N LYS A 428 13.99 24.27 -1.00
CA LYS A 428 13.61 24.08 -2.38
C LYS A 428 12.32 23.27 -2.45
N THR A 429 11.29 23.81 -3.09
CA THR A 429 10.03 23.11 -3.38
C THR A 429 9.94 22.83 -4.88
N ILE A 430 9.50 21.64 -5.25
CA ILE A 430 9.32 21.25 -6.66
C ILE A 430 8.01 20.49 -6.78
N ASP A 431 7.13 20.99 -7.64
CA ASP A 431 5.95 20.31 -8.13
C ASP A 431 6.32 19.54 -9.40
N LEU A 432 6.16 18.21 -9.38
CA LEU A 432 6.61 17.32 -10.43
C LEU A 432 5.43 16.94 -11.33
N PRO A 433 5.45 17.36 -12.62
CA PRO A 433 4.32 17.17 -13.50
C PRO A 433 4.09 15.68 -13.83
N GLY A 434 2.83 15.27 -13.83
CA GLY A 434 2.39 13.93 -14.23
C GLY A 434 2.56 12.85 -13.16
N LEU A 435 3.07 13.18 -11.96
CA LEU A 435 3.32 12.22 -10.89
C LEU A 435 2.16 12.15 -9.88
N ASN A 436 1.85 10.94 -9.43
CA ASN A 436 0.91 10.67 -8.35
C ASN A 436 1.59 10.68 -6.97
N HIS A 437 0.83 10.37 -5.93
CA HIS A 437 1.32 10.29 -4.54
C HIS A 437 2.51 9.34 -4.32
N LEU A 438 2.63 8.29 -5.14
CA LEU A 438 3.75 7.34 -5.09
C LEU A 438 4.91 7.75 -6.01
N PHE A 439 4.89 8.94 -6.56
CA PHE A 439 5.88 9.42 -7.54
C PHE A 439 5.96 8.56 -8.81
N GLN A 440 4.84 8.01 -9.26
CA GLN A 440 4.70 7.27 -10.51
C GLN A 440 4.08 8.18 -11.58
N HIS A 441 4.54 8.08 -12.82
CA HIS A 441 3.84 8.69 -13.94
C HIS A 441 2.47 8.05 -14.12
N CYS A 442 1.42 8.85 -14.08
CA CYS A 442 0.04 8.38 -14.05
C CYS A 442 -0.86 9.17 -15.02
N LYS A 443 -2.09 8.66 -15.24
CA LYS A 443 -3.09 9.35 -16.04
C LYS A 443 -3.97 10.26 -15.18
N THR A 444 -4.51 9.76 -14.12
CA THR A 444 -5.49 10.45 -13.27
C THR A 444 -4.99 10.79 -11.87
N GLY A 445 -4.04 10.03 -11.35
CA GLY A 445 -3.59 10.09 -9.95
C GLY A 445 -4.45 9.30 -8.98
N LEU A 446 -5.52 8.65 -9.45
CA LEU A 446 -6.36 7.81 -8.60
C LEU A 446 -5.57 6.63 -8.01
N PRO A 447 -5.79 6.27 -6.74
CA PRO A 447 -5.14 5.11 -6.11
C PRO A 447 -5.37 3.79 -6.84
N SER A 448 -6.44 3.68 -7.64
CA SER A 448 -6.71 2.50 -8.47
C SER A 448 -5.69 2.28 -9.60
N GLU A 449 -4.90 3.30 -9.95
CA GLU A 449 -3.84 3.18 -10.96
C GLU A 449 -2.54 2.60 -10.38
N TYR A 450 -2.29 2.75 -9.08
CA TYR A 450 -0.99 2.44 -8.48
C TYR A 450 -0.50 1.02 -8.77
N GLY A 451 -1.33 0.01 -8.58
CA GLY A 451 -0.97 -1.39 -8.80
C GLY A 451 -0.73 -1.78 -10.26
N ILE A 452 -1.36 -1.06 -11.20
CA ILE A 452 -1.28 -1.35 -12.64
C ILE A 452 -0.06 -0.70 -13.30
N ILE A 453 0.40 0.43 -12.77
CA ILE A 453 1.60 1.12 -13.26
C ILE A 453 2.82 0.23 -13.00
N GLU A 454 3.68 0.03 -14.02
CA GLU A 454 4.91 -0.76 -13.87
C GLU A 454 6.04 0.03 -13.19
N GLU A 455 6.09 1.34 -13.43
CA GLU A 455 7.03 2.24 -12.76
C GLU A 455 6.75 2.29 -11.26
N THR A 456 7.79 2.10 -10.45
CA THR A 456 7.68 2.17 -9.00
C THR A 456 7.97 3.56 -8.49
N PHE A 457 8.97 4.25 -9.06
CA PHE A 457 9.34 5.60 -8.65
C PHE A 457 9.98 6.35 -9.83
N SER A 458 9.59 7.60 -10.05
CA SER A 458 10.07 8.41 -11.17
C SER A 458 11.60 8.53 -11.19
N PRO A 459 12.26 8.21 -12.31
CA PRO A 459 13.70 8.42 -12.47
C PRO A 459 14.11 9.89 -12.31
N GLU A 460 13.25 10.81 -12.70
CA GLU A 460 13.49 12.25 -12.53
C GLU A 460 13.52 12.63 -11.04
N ALA A 461 12.56 12.16 -10.26
CA ALA A 461 12.53 12.40 -8.81
C ALA A 461 13.75 11.78 -8.12
N LEU A 462 14.16 10.55 -8.50
CA LEU A 462 15.39 9.93 -7.99
C LEU A 462 16.62 10.80 -8.25
N LYS A 463 16.75 11.32 -9.47
CA LYS A 463 17.86 12.18 -9.84
C LYS A 463 17.89 13.48 -9.06
N ILE A 464 16.73 14.15 -8.90
CA ILE A 464 16.61 15.39 -8.13
C ILE A 464 17.05 15.18 -6.69
N ILE A 465 16.62 14.10 -6.05
CA ILE A 465 16.97 13.75 -4.68
C ILE A 465 18.48 13.53 -4.54
N ALA A 466 19.06 12.71 -5.43
CA ALA A 466 20.49 12.37 -5.37
C ALA A 466 21.37 13.61 -5.62
N ASP A 467 21.06 14.39 -6.65
CA ASP A 467 21.83 15.61 -6.98
C ASP A 467 21.77 16.61 -5.82
N TRP A 468 20.58 16.80 -5.22
CA TRP A 468 20.41 17.76 -4.14
C TRP A 468 21.17 17.33 -2.87
N ILE A 469 21.08 16.05 -2.45
CA ILE A 469 21.85 15.56 -1.28
C ILE A 469 23.34 15.60 -1.57
N THR A 470 23.77 15.30 -2.79
CA THR A 470 25.20 15.35 -3.17
C THR A 470 25.76 16.78 -3.07
N ALA A 471 24.95 17.78 -3.33
CA ALA A 471 25.35 19.19 -3.28
C ALA A 471 25.43 19.79 -1.86
N LEU A 472 24.84 19.13 -0.83
CA LEU A 472 24.97 19.52 0.58
C LEU A 472 26.41 19.35 1.09
#